data_d3031cf56185166fcba5a35da780923a
#
_entry.id   d3031cf56185166fcba5a35da780923a
#
_cell.length_a   1.000
_cell.length_b   1.000
_cell.length_c   1.000
_cell.angle_alpha   90.00
_cell.angle_beta   90.00
_cell.angle_gamma   90.00
#
_symmetry.space_group_name_H-M   'P 1'
#
loop_
_entity.id
_entity.type
_entity.pdbx_description
1 polymer ?
#
loop_
_entity_poly.entity_id
_entity_poly.type
_entity_poly.pdbx_seq_one_letter_code
_entity_poly.pdbx_strand_id
1 'polypeptide(L)'
;LPRFKAECDYQLQEGILPDLGMRLPFSNAANFSGITNAPLFISTIIHKTFIDVNEYGAEAAAVTINDMVGSSDPYQYKDFIVDRPFVFAICEKSTGVILFIGEIGEIQ
;
A
#
# COMPACT_ATOMS: atom_id res chain seq x y z
N LEU A 1 -15.16 9.41 3.81
CA LEU A 1 -14.06 8.45 3.95
C LEU A 1 -13.62 8.39 5.41
N PRO A 2 -13.55 7.22 6.05
CA PRO A 2 -13.14 7.11 7.43
C PRO A 2 -11.64 7.41 7.58
N ARG A 3 -11.23 7.86 8.77
CA ARG A 3 -9.82 7.81 9.16
C ARG A 3 -9.45 6.35 9.39
N PHE A 4 -8.31 5.94 8.89
CA PHE A 4 -7.82 4.60 9.20
C PHE A 4 -6.29 4.56 9.17
N LYS A 5 -5.77 3.63 9.95
CA LYS A 5 -4.36 3.24 9.93
C LYS A 5 -4.27 1.76 9.67
N ALA A 6 -3.37 1.36 8.83
CA ALA A 6 -3.06 -0.04 8.61
C ALA A 6 -1.55 -0.25 8.61
N GLU A 7 -1.14 -1.30 9.28
CA GLU A 7 0.24 -1.76 9.33
C GLU A 7 0.26 -3.25 9.02
N CYS A 8 1.11 -3.64 8.08
CA CYS A 8 1.27 -5.03 7.69
C CYS A 8 2.74 -5.40 7.68
N ASP A 9 3.01 -6.62 8.11
CA ASP A 9 4.33 -7.22 8.12
C ASP A 9 4.21 -8.62 7.54
N TYR A 10 4.84 -8.83 6.37
CA TYR A 10 4.80 -10.10 5.68
C TYR A 10 6.20 -10.68 5.49
N GLN A 11 6.34 -11.97 5.70
CA GLN A 11 7.50 -12.75 5.28
C GLN A 11 7.19 -13.37 3.92
N LEU A 12 7.77 -12.82 2.86
CA LEU A 12 7.41 -13.17 1.48
C LEU A 12 8.02 -14.48 0.98
N GLN A 13 9.06 -15.00 1.64
CA GLN A 13 9.73 -16.24 1.29
C GLN A 13 8.90 -17.49 1.61
N GLU A 14 7.92 -17.38 2.51
CA GLU A 14 7.06 -18.48 2.94
C GLU A 14 5.68 -18.34 2.28
N GLY A 15 5.41 -19.15 1.29
CA GLY A 15 4.11 -19.23 0.63
C GLY A 15 3.89 -18.18 -0.45
N ILE A 16 4.05 -16.88 -0.18
CA ILE A 16 3.62 -15.81 -1.09
C ILE A 16 4.42 -15.82 -2.40
N LEU A 17 5.72 -15.58 -2.36
CA LEU A 17 6.55 -15.55 -3.57
C LEU A 17 6.73 -16.93 -4.20
N PRO A 18 6.94 -18.02 -3.44
CA PRO A 18 6.96 -19.37 -4.01
C PRO A 18 5.68 -19.76 -4.71
N ASP A 19 4.51 -19.44 -4.16
CA ASP A 19 3.20 -19.71 -4.77
C ASP A 19 2.97 -18.88 -6.05
N LEU A 20 3.57 -17.70 -6.14
CA LEU A 20 3.59 -16.88 -7.35
C LEU A 20 4.62 -17.35 -8.40
N GLY A 21 5.40 -18.39 -8.11
CA GLY A 21 6.36 -18.99 -9.04
C GLY A 21 7.82 -18.66 -8.77
N MET A 22 8.13 -17.84 -7.77
CA MET A 22 9.51 -17.49 -7.41
C MET A 22 10.04 -18.47 -6.35
N ARG A 23 10.57 -19.59 -6.76
CA ARG A 23 11.07 -20.66 -5.86
C ARG A 23 12.59 -20.77 -5.82
N LEU A 24 13.23 -20.58 -6.95
CA LEU A 24 14.67 -20.82 -7.11
C LEU A 24 15.54 -19.98 -6.17
N PRO A 25 15.29 -18.67 -5.95
CA PRO A 25 16.13 -17.85 -5.10
C PRO A 25 16.17 -18.28 -3.63
N PHE A 26 15.19 -19.06 -3.19
CA PHE A 26 15.05 -19.54 -1.80
C PHE A 26 15.63 -20.95 -1.60
N SER A 27 16.17 -21.56 -2.64
CA SER A 27 16.70 -22.92 -2.62
C SER A 27 18.22 -22.93 -2.73
N ASN A 28 18.81 -24.10 -2.47
CA ASN A 28 20.24 -24.32 -2.67
C ASN A 28 20.68 -24.25 -4.16
N ALA A 29 19.74 -24.28 -5.09
CA ALA A 29 19.98 -24.12 -6.52
C ALA A 29 20.00 -22.65 -6.97
N ALA A 30 19.85 -21.68 -6.05
CA ALA A 30 19.91 -20.26 -6.36
C ALA A 30 21.27 -19.86 -6.91
N ASN A 31 21.28 -18.95 -7.87
CA ASN A 31 22.50 -18.44 -8.51
C ASN A 31 22.62 -16.92 -8.29
N PHE A 32 23.50 -16.53 -7.39
CA PHE A 32 23.87 -15.14 -7.12
C PHE A 32 25.30 -14.84 -7.52
N SER A 33 25.80 -15.49 -8.59
CA SER A 33 27.18 -15.35 -9.05
C SER A 33 27.56 -13.93 -9.49
N GLY A 34 26.59 -13.08 -9.77
CA GLY A 34 26.80 -11.65 -10.02
C GLY A 34 27.21 -10.85 -8.79
N ILE A 35 26.97 -11.39 -7.59
CA ILE A 35 27.30 -10.76 -6.30
C ILE A 35 28.52 -11.43 -5.67
N THR A 36 28.56 -12.76 -5.67
CA THR A 36 29.59 -13.55 -5.02
C THR A 36 29.77 -14.91 -5.68
N ASN A 37 30.96 -15.51 -5.56
CA ASN A 37 31.21 -16.88 -5.98
C ASN A 37 30.85 -17.92 -4.92
N ALA A 38 30.49 -17.50 -3.70
CA ALA A 38 30.05 -18.41 -2.66
C ALA A 38 28.60 -18.85 -2.93
N PRO A 39 28.21 -20.10 -2.56
CA PRO A 39 26.81 -20.52 -2.66
C PRO A 39 25.95 -19.76 -1.65
N LEU A 40 24.96 -19.03 -2.17
CA LEU A 40 24.02 -18.24 -1.39
C LEU A 40 22.59 -18.51 -1.85
N PHE A 41 21.66 -18.36 -0.91
CA PHE A 41 20.23 -18.30 -1.18
C PHE A 41 19.56 -17.25 -0.29
N ILE A 42 18.37 -16.79 -0.66
CA ILE A 42 17.60 -15.85 0.15
C ILE A 42 16.91 -16.64 1.26
N SER A 43 17.23 -16.33 2.51
CA SER A 43 16.60 -16.97 3.68
C SER A 43 15.34 -16.25 4.12
N THR A 44 15.28 -14.92 4.01
CA THR A 44 14.18 -14.10 4.52
C THR A 44 14.00 -12.86 3.67
N ILE A 45 12.75 -12.57 3.32
CA ILE A 45 12.31 -11.30 2.76
C ILE A 45 11.19 -10.77 3.64
N ILE A 46 11.40 -9.60 4.21
CA ILE A 46 10.40 -8.93 5.05
C ILE A 46 9.83 -7.75 4.29
N HIS A 47 8.51 -7.71 4.15
CA HIS A 47 7.78 -6.60 3.56
C HIS A 47 6.90 -5.95 4.61
N LYS A 48 7.24 -4.70 4.97
CA LYS A 48 6.50 -3.90 5.94
C LYS A 48 5.85 -2.73 5.24
N THR A 49 4.57 -2.54 5.50
CA THR A 49 3.79 -1.42 4.99
C THR A 49 3.03 -0.74 6.11
N PHE A 50 2.93 0.57 6.00
CA PHE A 50 2.15 1.42 6.87
C PHE A 50 1.37 2.43 6.04
N ILE A 51 0.12 2.65 6.40
CA ILE A 51 -0.70 3.70 5.83
C ILE A 51 -1.49 4.40 6.94
N ASP A 52 -1.52 5.73 6.88
CA ASP A 52 -2.33 6.58 7.75
C ASP A 52 -3.14 7.53 6.86
N VAL A 53 -4.45 7.36 6.87
CA VAL A 53 -5.38 8.19 6.10
C VAL A 53 -6.22 9.03 7.05
N ASN A 54 -6.14 10.33 6.89
CA ASN A 54 -6.86 11.32 7.68
C ASN A 54 -7.29 12.50 6.82
N GLU A 55 -7.86 13.54 7.41
CA GLU A 55 -8.38 14.71 6.69
C GLU A 55 -7.30 15.54 6.00
N TYR A 56 -6.05 15.37 6.37
CA TYR A 56 -4.91 16.08 5.79
C TYR A 56 -4.30 15.33 4.60
N GLY A 57 -4.80 14.13 4.30
CA GLY A 57 -4.33 13.27 3.22
C GLY A 57 -3.67 11.99 3.72
N ALA A 58 -3.08 11.24 2.82
CA ALA A 58 -2.21 10.12 3.15
C ALA A 58 -0.78 10.67 3.27
N GLU A 59 -0.29 10.76 4.48
CA GLU A 59 0.97 11.40 4.85
C GLU A 59 1.05 12.93 4.61
N ALA A 60 1.14 13.70 5.69
CA ALA A 60 0.91 15.12 5.76
C ALA A 60 1.73 15.98 4.78
N ALA A 61 1.08 16.42 3.72
CA ALA A 61 1.40 17.71 3.12
C ALA A 61 0.27 18.67 3.51
N ALA A 62 0.59 19.80 4.13
CA ALA A 62 -0.38 20.79 4.54
C ALA A 62 -1.18 21.28 3.32
N VAL A 63 -2.43 20.87 3.24
CA VAL A 63 -3.37 21.45 2.30
C VAL A 63 -3.88 22.76 2.92
N THR A 64 -3.49 23.86 2.35
CA THR A 64 -4.12 25.15 2.65
C THR A 64 -5.52 25.11 2.06
N ILE A 65 -6.52 24.87 2.90
CA ILE A 65 -7.91 25.05 2.51
C ILE A 65 -8.15 26.56 2.48
N ASN A 66 -8.21 27.12 1.29
CA ASN A 66 -8.73 28.46 1.12
C ASN A 66 -10.26 28.37 1.27
N ASP A 67 -10.75 28.66 2.47
CA ASP A 67 -12.16 28.94 2.69
C ASP A 67 -12.54 30.20 1.91
N MET A 68 -13.05 30.03 0.72
CA MET A 68 -13.78 31.08 0.04
C MET A 68 -15.19 31.16 0.62
N VAL A 69 -15.34 31.96 1.65
CA VAL A 69 -16.64 32.34 2.20
C VAL A 69 -17.28 33.33 1.23
N GLY A 70 -18.34 32.92 0.54
CA GLY A 70 -19.24 33.88 -0.06
C GLY A 70 -19.62 33.72 -1.53
N SER A 71 -19.98 32.54 -1.98
CA SER A 71 -20.87 32.38 -3.13
C SER A 71 -21.69 31.11 -2.97
N SER A 72 -22.96 31.19 -3.38
CA SER A 72 -23.82 30.01 -3.49
C SER A 72 -23.09 28.96 -4.29
N ASP A 73 -22.62 27.92 -3.60
CA ASP A 73 -21.82 26.86 -4.18
C ASP A 73 -22.70 26.00 -5.10
N PRO A 74 -22.46 25.98 -6.42
CA PRO A 74 -23.18 25.12 -7.33
C PRO A 74 -22.77 23.64 -7.20
N TYR A 75 -21.77 23.33 -6.36
CA TYR A 75 -21.33 21.96 -6.15
C TYR A 75 -22.23 21.28 -5.14
N GLN A 76 -23.06 20.36 -5.61
CA GLN A 76 -23.73 19.41 -4.74
C GLN A 76 -22.68 18.47 -4.17
N TYR A 77 -22.35 18.65 -2.88
CA TYR A 77 -21.52 17.69 -2.16
C TYR A 77 -22.22 16.35 -2.16
N LYS A 78 -21.55 15.32 -2.66
CA LYS A 78 -22.02 13.94 -2.54
C LYS A 78 -21.39 13.34 -1.30
N ASP A 79 -22.22 12.85 -0.41
CA ASP A 79 -21.76 12.09 0.72
C ASP A 79 -21.07 10.80 0.23
N PHE A 80 -19.85 10.60 0.67
CA PHE A 80 -19.10 9.38 0.42
C PHE A 80 -18.83 8.69 1.75
N ILE A 81 -19.75 7.83 2.15
CA ILE A 81 -19.71 7.14 3.43
C ILE A 81 -19.22 5.72 3.20
N VAL A 82 -18.08 5.38 3.82
CA VAL A 82 -17.51 4.04 3.82
C VAL A 82 -17.56 3.51 5.24
N ASP A 83 -18.58 2.69 5.52
CA ASP A 83 -18.93 2.17 6.85
C ASP A 83 -18.82 0.64 6.95
N ARG A 84 -18.25 0.00 5.95
CA ARG A 84 -18.10 -1.45 5.83
C ARG A 84 -16.74 -1.81 5.26
N PRO A 85 -16.33 -3.10 5.30
CA PRO A 85 -15.06 -3.53 4.72
C PRO A 85 -14.86 -3.03 3.30
N PHE A 86 -13.67 -2.56 2.98
CA PHE A 86 -13.35 -2.01 1.66
C PHE A 86 -11.92 -2.33 1.23
N VAL A 87 -11.72 -2.27 -0.07
CA VAL A 87 -10.39 -2.31 -0.69
C VAL A 87 -10.02 -0.89 -1.13
N PHE A 88 -8.78 -0.52 -0.93
CA PHE A 88 -8.23 0.75 -1.41
C PHE A 88 -6.98 0.52 -2.25
N ALA A 89 -6.68 1.47 -3.12
CA ALA A 89 -5.42 1.50 -3.85
C ALA A 89 -4.91 2.94 -3.97
N ILE A 90 -3.60 3.09 -3.90
CA ILE A 90 -2.91 4.34 -4.21
C ILE A 90 -2.27 4.15 -5.57
N CYS A 91 -2.68 4.96 -6.54
CA CYS A 91 -2.25 4.86 -7.92
C CYS A 91 -1.53 6.14 -8.35
N GLU A 92 -0.54 5.99 -9.22
CA GLU A 92 0.02 7.12 -9.92
C GLU A 92 -1.00 7.65 -10.94
N LYS A 93 -1.30 8.94 -10.87
CA LYS A 93 -2.37 9.54 -11.67
C LYS A 93 -2.07 9.53 -13.17
N SER A 94 -0.82 9.69 -13.56
CA SER A 94 -0.41 9.80 -14.96
C SER A 94 -0.40 8.45 -15.69
N THR A 95 0.02 7.40 -15.03
CA THR A 95 0.20 6.06 -15.62
C THR A 95 -0.87 5.05 -15.22
N GLY A 96 -1.61 5.31 -14.12
CA GLY A 96 -2.54 4.36 -13.53
C GLY A 96 -1.87 3.20 -12.77
N VAL A 97 -0.56 3.25 -12.58
CA VAL A 97 0.17 2.21 -11.85
C VAL A 97 -0.25 2.21 -10.38
N ILE A 98 -0.58 1.04 -9.87
CA ILE A 98 -0.89 0.84 -8.47
C ILE A 98 0.42 0.81 -7.67
N LEU A 99 0.58 1.76 -6.75
CA LEU A 99 1.73 1.85 -5.86
C LEU A 99 1.50 1.09 -4.55
N PHE A 100 0.27 1.16 -4.03
CA PHE A 100 -0.16 0.45 -2.83
C PHE A 100 -1.58 -0.07 -3.04
N ILE A 101 -1.86 -1.23 -2.49
CA ILE A 101 -3.19 -1.81 -2.44
C ILE A 101 -3.39 -2.48 -1.08
N GLY A 102 -4.56 -2.33 -0.53
CA GLY A 102 -4.89 -2.91 0.78
C GLY A 102 -6.37 -3.15 0.96
N GLU A 103 -6.67 -3.98 1.94
CA GLU A 103 -8.02 -4.30 2.38
C GLU A 103 -8.15 -3.93 3.85
N ILE A 104 -9.24 -3.26 4.18
CA ILE A 104 -9.65 -2.96 5.55
C ILE A 104 -10.88 -3.78 5.87
N GLY A 105 -10.70 -4.80 6.72
CA GLY A 105 -11.77 -5.70 7.13
C GLY A 105 -12.65 -5.14 8.25
N GLU A 106 -12.09 -4.31 9.13
CA GLU A 106 -12.79 -3.65 10.22
C GLU A 106 -12.40 -2.17 10.26
N ILE A 107 -13.38 -1.31 10.41
CA ILE A 107 -13.17 0.13 10.59
C ILE A 107 -13.10 0.39 12.08
N GLN A 108 -11.96 0.86 12.49
CA GLN A 108 -11.73 1.26 13.90
C GLN A 108 -12.03 2.73 14.11
#